data_305d2e126e4692dc35d3fa30c73b00cd
#
_entry.id   305d2e126e4692dc35d3fa30c73b00cd
#
_cell.length_a   1.000
_cell.length_b   1.000
_cell.length_c   1.000
_cell.angle_alpha   90.00
_cell.angle_beta   90.00
_cell.angle_gamma   90.00
#
_symmetry.space_group_name_H-M   'P 1'
#
loop_
_entity.id
_entity.type
_entity.pdbx_description
1 polymer ?
#
loop_
_entity_poly.entity_id
_entity_poly.type
_entity_poly.pdbx_seq_one_letter_code
_entity_poly.pdbx_strand_id
1 'polypeptide(L)'
;MNITFKLFATLTDHLPAEARRSNQVTLDVAQDTSISQIIEPFGMPPKLVHLVLVNGKYIAPEVRGTTTLVAGDVLAIWPPVAGG
;
A
#
# COMPACT_ATOMS: atom_id res chain seq x y z
N MET A 1 -10.87 0.59 11.62
CA MET A 1 -9.53 0.70 12.24
C MET A 1 -8.61 1.55 11.38
N ASN A 2 -7.69 2.23 11.99
CA ASN A 2 -6.76 3.09 11.27
C ASN A 2 -5.46 2.38 10.98
N ILE A 3 -4.98 2.52 9.73
CA ILE A 3 -3.66 2.08 9.30
C ILE A 3 -2.94 3.26 8.63
N THR A 4 -1.62 3.16 8.50
CA THR A 4 -0.84 4.12 7.72
C THR A 4 -0.55 3.50 6.36
N PHE A 5 -0.84 4.24 5.29
CA PHE A 5 -0.63 3.78 3.91
C PHE A 5 0.43 4.66 3.25
N LYS A 6 1.52 4.04 2.80
CA LYS A 6 2.65 4.75 2.19
C LYS A 6 2.86 4.30 0.76
N LEU A 7 3.03 5.26 -0.12
CA LEU A 7 3.41 5.01 -1.51
C LEU A 7 4.72 5.71 -1.81
N PHE A 8 5.56 5.07 -2.60
CA PHE A 8 6.92 5.56 -2.89
C PHE A 8 7.13 5.80 -4.37
N ALA A 9 8.12 6.64 -4.68
CA ALA A 9 8.51 6.98 -6.05
C ALA A 9 7.29 7.47 -6.85
N THR A 10 7.13 7.01 -8.09
CA THR A 10 6.04 7.45 -8.95
C THR A 10 4.66 7.06 -8.43
N LEU A 11 4.56 6.11 -7.51
CA LEU A 11 3.28 5.73 -6.94
C LEU A 11 2.64 6.84 -6.10
N THR A 12 3.42 7.82 -5.64
CA THR A 12 2.87 8.94 -4.86
C THR A 12 1.81 9.73 -5.64
N ASP A 13 1.83 9.67 -6.98
CA ASP A 13 0.82 10.32 -7.80
C ASP A 13 -0.58 9.74 -7.58
N HIS A 14 -0.68 8.55 -7.03
CA HIS A 14 -1.95 7.90 -6.72
C HIS A 14 -2.50 8.28 -5.34
N LEU A 15 -1.75 9.03 -4.55
CA LEU A 15 -2.24 9.58 -3.29
C LEU A 15 -3.03 10.87 -3.55
N PRO A 16 -3.93 11.26 -2.61
CA PRO A 16 -4.52 12.58 -2.64
C PRO A 16 -3.43 13.64 -2.70
N ALA A 17 -3.69 14.75 -3.42
CA ALA A 17 -2.67 15.77 -3.68
C ALA A 17 -1.99 16.28 -2.40
N GLU A 18 -2.75 16.45 -1.32
CA GLU A 18 -2.23 16.95 -0.05
C GLU A 18 -1.31 15.96 0.65
N ALA A 19 -1.34 14.68 0.27
CA ALA A 19 -0.53 13.63 0.89
C ALA A 19 0.72 13.28 0.09
N ARG A 20 0.87 13.80 -1.13
CA ARG A 20 1.98 13.38 -2.01
C ARG A 20 3.36 13.76 -1.48
N ARG A 21 3.47 14.90 -0.80
CA ARG A 21 4.75 15.34 -0.23
C ARG A 21 5.21 14.46 0.92
N SER A 22 4.27 14.06 1.78
CA SER A 22 4.58 13.18 2.91
C SER A 22 4.63 11.71 2.51
N ASN A 23 4.17 11.39 1.29
CA ASN A 23 4.06 10.04 0.73
C ASN A 23 3.27 9.06 1.60
N GLN A 24 2.40 9.56 2.46
CA GLN A 24 1.60 8.72 3.34
C GLN A 24 0.25 9.34 3.66
N VAL A 25 -0.68 8.48 4.00
CA VAL A 25 -2.02 8.89 4.43
C VAL A 25 -2.52 7.88 5.46
N THR A 26 -3.31 8.35 6.42
CA THR A 26 -4.00 7.48 7.36
C THR A 26 -5.31 7.03 6.71
N LEU A 27 -5.55 5.73 6.67
CA LEU A 27 -6.78 5.16 6.13
C LEU A 27 -7.58 4.52 7.25
N ASP A 28 -8.91 4.74 7.21
CA ASP A 28 -9.84 4.01 8.06
C ASP A 28 -10.38 2.85 7.22
N VAL A 29 -10.02 1.64 7.59
CA VAL A 29 -10.43 0.43 6.87
C VAL A 29 -11.21 -0.50 7.78
N ALA A 30 -12.14 -1.26 7.20
CA ALA A 30 -12.88 -2.25 7.96
C ALA A 30 -11.96 -3.39 8.38
N GLN A 31 -12.27 -4.02 9.51
CA GLN A 31 -11.57 -5.24 9.91
C GLN A 31 -11.73 -6.30 8.81
N ASP A 32 -10.74 -7.17 8.70
CA ASP A 32 -10.72 -8.27 7.71
C ASP A 32 -10.65 -7.81 6.27
N THR A 33 -10.33 -6.52 6.02
CA THR A 33 -10.06 -6.04 4.67
C THR A 33 -8.67 -6.52 4.25
N SER A 34 -8.58 -7.16 3.08
CA SER A 34 -7.29 -7.63 2.56
C SER A 34 -6.43 -6.49 2.02
N ILE A 35 -5.12 -6.74 1.91
CA ILE A 35 -4.19 -5.77 1.31
C ILE A 35 -4.66 -5.41 -0.11
N SER A 36 -5.05 -6.40 -0.92
CA SER A 36 -5.53 -6.14 -2.28
C SER A 36 -6.76 -5.23 -2.29
N GLN A 37 -7.68 -5.42 -1.35
CA GLN A 37 -8.87 -4.57 -1.24
C GLN A 37 -8.52 -3.14 -0.81
N ILE A 38 -7.52 -2.98 0.06
CA ILE A 38 -7.07 -1.67 0.50
C ILE A 38 -6.45 -0.90 -0.67
N ILE A 39 -5.67 -1.56 -1.51
CA ILE A 39 -4.95 -0.96 -2.62
C ILE A 39 -5.88 -0.57 -3.77
N GLU A 40 -6.93 -1.34 -4.01
CA GLU A 40 -7.79 -1.22 -5.19
C GLU A 40 -8.30 0.20 -5.46
N PRO A 41 -8.82 0.95 -4.46
CA PRO A 41 -9.34 2.30 -4.72
C PRO A 41 -8.32 3.30 -5.24
N PHE A 42 -7.03 3.02 -5.11
CA PHE A 42 -5.98 3.96 -5.52
C PHE A 42 -5.64 3.87 -7.00
N GLY A 43 -6.17 2.86 -7.70
CA GLY A 43 -6.06 2.78 -9.16
C GLY A 43 -4.66 2.51 -9.70
N MET A 44 -3.77 1.96 -8.88
CA MET A 44 -2.42 1.65 -9.33
C MET A 44 -2.43 0.47 -10.30
N PRO A 45 -1.72 0.57 -11.46
CA PRO A 45 -1.57 -0.59 -12.33
C PRO A 45 -0.92 -1.75 -11.57
N PRO A 46 -1.44 -2.99 -11.70
CA PRO A 46 -0.91 -4.12 -10.93
C PRO A 46 0.60 -4.34 -11.08
N LYS A 47 1.15 -4.08 -12.26
CA LYS A 47 2.58 -4.25 -12.51
C LYS A 47 3.44 -3.26 -11.72
N LEU A 48 2.87 -2.15 -11.26
CA LEU A 48 3.59 -1.15 -10.46
C LEU A 48 3.51 -1.45 -8.97
N VAL A 49 2.63 -2.34 -8.54
CA VAL A 49 2.55 -2.80 -7.16
C VAL A 49 3.56 -3.93 -6.99
N HIS A 50 4.82 -3.57 -6.83
CA HIS A 50 5.91 -4.54 -6.88
C HIS A 50 6.33 -5.02 -5.50
N LEU A 51 6.83 -4.12 -4.65
CA LEU A 51 7.26 -4.46 -3.30
C LEU A 51 6.19 -4.00 -2.32
N VAL A 52 5.62 -4.95 -1.58
CA VAL A 52 4.59 -4.66 -0.57
C VAL A 52 5.12 -5.09 0.78
N LEU A 53 5.20 -4.16 1.72
CA LEU A 53 5.66 -4.41 3.09
C LEU A 53 4.57 -4.05 4.08
N VAL A 54 4.42 -4.86 5.11
CA VAL A 54 3.59 -4.54 6.29
C VAL A 54 4.52 -4.51 7.50
N ASN A 55 4.65 -3.34 8.10
CA ASN A 55 5.58 -3.12 9.23
C ASN A 55 7.00 -3.61 8.89
N GLY A 56 7.43 -3.39 7.65
CA GLY A 56 8.75 -3.80 7.19
C GLY A 56 8.87 -5.24 6.72
N LYS A 57 7.80 -6.05 6.78
CA LYS A 57 7.81 -7.44 6.34
C LYS A 57 7.25 -7.58 4.93
N TYR A 58 7.98 -8.26 4.07
CA TYR A 58 7.56 -8.51 2.70
C TYR A 58 6.32 -9.41 2.64
N ILE A 59 5.36 -9.02 1.82
CA ILE A 59 4.14 -9.78 1.57
C ILE A 59 4.14 -10.25 0.12
N ALA A 60 4.21 -11.55 -0.09
CA ALA A 60 4.25 -12.11 -1.44
C ALA A 60 2.97 -11.85 -2.22
N PRO A 61 3.05 -11.67 -3.55
CA PRO A 61 1.86 -11.39 -4.37
C PRO A 61 0.72 -12.38 -4.16
N GLU A 62 1.05 -13.66 -4.00
CA GLU A 62 0.07 -14.74 -3.91
C GLU A 62 -0.83 -14.63 -2.68
N VAL A 63 -0.39 -13.94 -1.64
CA VAL A 63 -1.14 -13.86 -0.37
C VAL A 63 -1.72 -12.49 -0.09
N ARG A 64 -1.53 -11.52 -0.98
CA ARG A 64 -2.05 -10.16 -0.76
C ARG A 64 -3.57 -10.11 -0.75
N GLY A 65 -4.22 -11.03 -1.45
CA GLY A 65 -5.68 -11.12 -1.47
C GLY A 65 -6.27 -11.74 -0.22
N THR A 66 -5.46 -12.39 0.62
CA THR A 66 -5.93 -13.06 1.84
C THR A 66 -5.27 -12.53 3.10
N THR A 67 -4.23 -11.69 2.98
CA THR A 67 -3.57 -11.10 4.15
C THR A 67 -4.35 -9.87 4.61
N THR A 68 -4.70 -9.85 5.89
CA THR A 68 -5.42 -8.73 6.51
C THR A 68 -4.50 -8.00 7.48
N LEU A 69 -4.86 -6.77 7.84
CA LEU A 69 -4.08 -5.93 8.73
C LEU A 69 -4.77 -5.77 10.08
N VAL A 70 -4.02 -5.27 11.06
CA VAL A 70 -4.56 -4.87 12.36
C VAL A 70 -4.37 -3.37 12.54
N ALA A 71 -5.12 -2.79 13.49
CA ALA A 71 -5.03 -1.36 13.75
C ALA A 71 -3.59 -0.94 14.02
N GLY A 72 -3.18 0.16 13.42
CA GLY A 72 -1.84 0.70 13.58
C GLY A 72 -0.79 0.17 12.62
N ASP A 73 -1.12 -0.83 11.79
CA ASP A 73 -0.18 -1.35 10.81
C ASP A 73 0.23 -0.29 9.80
N VAL A 74 1.44 -0.44 9.25
CA VAL A 74 1.99 0.41 8.20
C VAL A 74 2.11 -0.43 6.93
N LEU A 75 1.31 -0.09 5.93
CA LEU A 75 1.35 -0.73 4.62
C LEU A 75 2.12 0.18 3.66
N ALA A 76 3.22 -0.33 3.11
CA ALA A 76 4.10 0.45 2.24
C ALA A 76 4.29 -0.27 0.90
N ILE A 77 4.25 0.50 -0.20
CA ILE A 77 4.33 -0.06 -1.55
C ILE A 77 5.33 0.72 -2.38
N TRP A 78 6.20 -0.03 -3.07
CA TRP A 78 7.17 0.50 -4.03
C TRP A 78 6.91 -0.07 -5.42
N PRO A 79 7.13 0.74 -6.48
CA PRO A 79 7.12 0.22 -7.85
C PRO A 79 8.42 -0.53 -8.14
N PRO A 80 8.51 -1.23 -9.28
CA PRO A 80 9.78 -1.81 -9.73
C PRO A 80 10.84 -0.72 -9.87
N VAL A 81 12.08 -1.07 -9.51
CA VAL A 81 13.22 -0.15 -9.65
C VAL A 81 13.77 -0.29 -11.06
N ALA A 82 13.95 0.85 -11.76
CA ALA A 82 14.50 0.85 -13.12
C ALA A 82 15.91 0.25 -13.10
N GLY A 83 16.16 -0.72 -13.98
CA GLY A 83 17.47 -1.35 -14.11
C GLY A 83 17.79 -2.37 -13.02
N GLY A 84 16.86 -2.61 -12.12
CA GLY A 84 17.06 -3.52 -10.98
C GLY A 84 16.46 -4.89 -11.17
#